data_907a8251506ee2a3355a685f1a635482
#
_entry.id   907a8251506ee2a3355a685f1a635482
#
_cell.length_a   1.000
_cell.length_b   1.000
_cell.length_c   1.000
_cell.angle_alpha   90.00
_cell.angle_beta   90.00
_cell.angle_gamma   90.00
#
_symmetry.space_group_name_H-M   'P 1'
#
loop_
_entity.id
_entity.type
_entity.pdbx_description
1 polymer ?
#
loop_
_entity_poly.entity_id
_entity_poly.type
_entity_poly.pdbx_seq_one_letter_code
_entity_poly.pdbx_strand_id
1 'polypeptide(L)'
;MADQLRYDYLGCNGHPSIQTPNIDALAARGVNFTNAFCQSAVCGPSRMSFYTGRYVFTHGGTWNNIPIRVDEHTMGDFLRPLGYRVG
;
A
#
# COMPACT_ATOMS: atom_id res chain seq x y z
N MET A 1 -1.51 2.53 -5.84
CA MET A 1 -0.52 2.79 -4.75
C MET A 1 0.42 3.87 -5.24
N ALA A 2 0.74 4.85 -4.40
CA ALA A 2 1.75 5.86 -4.70
C ALA A 2 3.06 5.49 -3.99
N ASP A 3 4.17 5.52 -4.75
CA ASP A 3 5.49 5.23 -4.20
C ASP A 3 6.06 6.46 -3.49
N GLN A 4 6.65 6.29 -2.33
CA GLN A 4 7.32 7.33 -1.53
C GLN A 4 6.46 8.57 -1.22
N LEU A 5 5.15 8.47 -1.33
CA LEU A 5 4.25 9.56 -0.97
C LEU A 5 4.19 9.71 0.56
N ARG A 6 4.61 10.87 1.04
CA ARG A 6 4.51 11.20 2.46
C ARG A 6 3.08 11.63 2.81
N TYR A 7 2.65 11.25 4.00
CA TYR A 7 1.35 11.61 4.56
C TYR A 7 1.11 13.14 4.57
N ASP A 8 2.12 13.89 5.00
CA ASP A 8 2.07 15.34 5.15
C ASP A 8 2.20 16.13 3.83
N TYR A 9 2.33 15.45 2.68
CA TYR A 9 2.39 16.05 1.35
C TYR A 9 1.05 16.02 0.61
N LEU A 10 -0.05 15.86 1.35
CA LEU A 10 -1.42 15.87 0.82
C LEU A 10 -2.18 17.08 1.36
N GLY A 11 -2.99 17.73 0.50
CA GLY A 11 -3.84 18.87 0.89
C GLY A 11 -4.83 18.47 1.99
N CYS A 12 -5.50 17.34 1.86
CA CYS A 12 -6.43 16.81 2.87
C CYS A 12 -5.79 16.52 4.24
N ASN A 13 -4.47 16.45 4.30
CA ASN A 13 -3.71 16.27 5.54
C ASN A 13 -3.04 17.57 6.03
N GLY A 14 -3.39 18.72 5.41
CA GLY A 14 -2.98 20.05 5.88
C GLY A 14 -1.66 20.58 5.32
N HIS A 15 -1.18 20.07 4.18
CA HIS A 15 0.02 20.64 3.57
C HIS A 15 -0.20 22.10 3.18
N PRO A 16 0.73 23.04 3.57
CA PRO A 16 0.47 24.48 3.45
C PRO A 16 0.45 25.01 2.02
N SER A 17 1.09 24.34 1.06
CA SER A 17 1.23 24.83 -0.32
C SER A 17 0.97 23.79 -1.40
N ILE A 18 1.12 22.51 -1.15
CA ILE A 18 0.82 21.47 -2.13
C ILE A 18 -0.69 21.26 -2.20
N GLN A 19 -1.22 21.31 -3.41
CA GLN A 19 -2.63 21.06 -3.70
C GLN A 19 -2.77 19.69 -4.35
N THR A 20 -3.64 18.85 -3.78
CA THR A 20 -3.94 17.51 -4.29
C THR A 20 -5.44 17.31 -4.51
N PRO A 21 -6.07 18.11 -5.41
CA PRO A 21 -7.52 18.25 -5.47
C PRO A 21 -8.25 16.93 -5.71
N ASN A 22 -7.69 16.00 -6.50
CA ASN A 22 -8.32 14.73 -6.78
C ASN A 22 -8.25 13.78 -5.56
N ILE A 23 -7.13 13.79 -4.83
CA ILE A 23 -6.97 12.99 -3.59
C ILE A 23 -7.84 13.60 -2.50
N ASP A 24 -7.86 14.92 -2.38
CA ASP A 24 -8.66 15.66 -1.41
C ASP A 24 -10.17 15.41 -1.62
N ALA A 25 -10.62 15.40 -2.89
CA ALA A 25 -11.99 15.06 -3.23
C ALA A 25 -12.34 13.59 -2.91
N LEU A 26 -11.39 12.67 -3.05
CA LEU A 26 -11.57 11.28 -2.64
C LEU A 26 -11.68 11.18 -1.11
N ALA A 27 -10.81 11.86 -0.39
CA ALA A 27 -10.84 11.90 1.09
C ALA A 27 -12.14 12.50 1.63
N ALA A 28 -12.67 13.55 0.98
CA ALA A 28 -13.90 14.22 1.40
C ALA A 28 -15.16 13.35 1.26
N ARG A 29 -15.18 12.39 0.33
CA ARG A 29 -16.33 11.47 0.12
C ARG A 29 -16.10 10.05 0.65
N GLY A 30 -14.93 9.79 1.21
CA GLY A 30 -14.53 8.50 1.76
C GLY A 30 -14.10 8.60 3.21
N VAL A 31 -13.21 7.71 3.60
CA VAL A 31 -12.57 7.71 4.92
C VAL A 31 -11.08 7.98 4.77
N ASN A 32 -10.59 9.00 5.44
CA ASN A 32 -9.17 9.29 5.55
C ASN A 32 -8.61 8.71 6.85
N PHE A 33 -7.83 7.64 6.75
CA PHE A 33 -7.20 7.00 7.91
C PHE A 33 -5.94 7.77 8.32
N THR A 34 -6.05 8.62 9.31
CA THR A 34 -4.97 9.50 9.77
C THR A 34 -3.86 8.76 10.52
N ASN A 35 -4.14 7.56 11.04
CA ASN A 35 -3.20 6.73 11.80
C ASN A 35 -3.02 5.34 11.17
N ALA A 36 -2.85 5.29 9.85
CA ALA A 36 -2.52 4.05 9.14
C ALA A 36 -1.00 3.93 8.98
N PHE A 37 -0.45 2.79 9.42
CA PHE A 37 0.98 2.53 9.40
C PHE A 37 1.30 1.36 8.48
N CYS A 38 2.34 1.52 7.65
CA CYS A 38 2.88 0.42 6.86
C CYS A 38 3.69 -0.54 7.75
N GLN A 39 3.81 -1.78 7.30
CA GLN A 39 4.49 -2.83 8.07
C GLN A 39 6.02 -2.76 7.99
N SER A 40 6.55 -1.94 7.10
CA SER A 40 7.97 -1.68 6.92
C SER A 40 8.19 -0.33 6.28
N ALA A 41 9.25 0.36 6.65
CA ALA A 41 9.70 1.59 6.00
C ALA A 41 10.38 1.33 4.64
N VAL A 42 10.73 0.07 4.34
CA VAL A 42 11.35 -0.33 3.07
C VAL A 42 10.27 -0.77 2.08
N CYS A 43 10.37 -0.29 0.84
CA CYS A 43 9.34 -0.45 -0.18
C CYS A 43 9.00 -1.91 -0.52
N GLY A 44 9.99 -2.78 -0.69
CA GLY A 44 9.76 -4.20 -0.99
C GLY A 44 8.94 -4.91 0.09
N PRO A 45 9.41 -5.00 1.32
CA PRO A 45 8.66 -5.61 2.42
C PRO A 45 7.28 -5.00 2.65
N SER A 46 7.17 -3.67 2.57
CA SER A 46 5.90 -2.96 2.74
C SER A 46 4.88 -3.33 1.65
N ARG A 47 5.32 -3.40 0.38
CA ARG A 47 4.47 -3.82 -0.74
C ARG A 47 4.05 -5.28 -0.63
N MET A 48 4.97 -6.15 -0.25
CA MET A 48 4.67 -7.58 -0.02
C MET A 48 3.62 -7.74 1.08
N SER A 49 3.75 -7.01 2.19
CA SER A 49 2.72 -6.99 3.25
C SER A 49 1.38 -6.49 2.72
N PHE A 50 1.36 -5.46 1.89
CA PHE A 50 0.13 -4.94 1.28
C PHE A 50 -0.53 -5.97 0.36
N TYR A 51 0.23 -6.62 -0.50
CA TYR A 51 -0.32 -7.57 -1.48
C TYR A 51 -0.71 -8.91 -0.88
N THR A 52 -0.04 -9.35 0.20
CA THR A 52 -0.35 -10.63 0.87
C THR A 52 -1.34 -10.47 2.03
N GLY A 53 -1.51 -9.26 2.56
CA GLY A 53 -2.26 -9.01 3.79
C GLY A 53 -1.56 -9.56 5.04
N ARG A 54 -0.26 -9.84 4.97
CA ARG A 54 0.52 -10.46 6.03
C ARG A 54 1.66 -9.58 6.50
N TYR A 55 2.12 -9.83 7.72
CA TYR A 55 3.32 -9.17 8.27
C TYR A 55 4.60 -9.67 7.60
N VAL A 56 5.62 -8.80 7.57
CA VAL A 56 6.95 -9.11 6.99
C VAL A 56 7.53 -10.42 7.53
N PHE A 57 7.40 -10.65 8.83
CA PHE A 57 7.87 -11.89 9.46
C PHE A 57 7.19 -13.14 8.88
N THR A 58 5.91 -13.05 8.51
CA THR A 58 5.14 -14.18 7.98
C THR A 58 5.50 -14.47 6.52
N HIS A 59 5.46 -13.46 5.65
CA HIS A 59 5.71 -13.65 4.21
C HIS A 59 7.20 -13.76 3.85
N GLY A 60 8.11 -13.41 4.77
CA GLY A 60 9.55 -13.64 4.64
C GLY A 60 10.31 -12.68 3.73
N GLY A 61 9.64 -11.80 3.00
CA GLY A 61 10.27 -10.77 2.16
C GLY A 61 10.78 -9.61 3.02
N THR A 62 11.96 -9.76 3.60
CA THR A 62 12.50 -8.85 4.63
C THR A 62 13.22 -7.63 4.07
N TRP A 63 13.57 -7.63 2.79
CA TRP A 63 14.27 -6.53 2.12
C TRP A 63 13.90 -6.46 0.65
N ASN A 64 14.35 -5.40 -0.04
CA ASN A 64 14.26 -5.30 -1.49
C ASN A 64 15.04 -6.47 -2.14
N ASN A 65 14.49 -7.03 -3.20
CA ASN A 65 15.02 -8.19 -3.92
C ASN A 65 15.04 -9.52 -3.12
N ILE A 66 14.46 -9.54 -1.92
CA ILE A 66 14.19 -10.79 -1.22
C ILE A 66 12.77 -11.22 -1.60
N PRO A 67 12.56 -12.39 -2.23
CA PRO A 67 11.22 -12.84 -2.59
C PRO A 67 10.41 -13.23 -1.35
N ILE A 68 9.10 -13.20 -1.49
CA ILE A 68 8.19 -13.83 -0.52
C ILE A 68 8.34 -15.35 -0.57
N ARG A 69 7.89 -16.03 0.46
CA ARG A 69 7.88 -17.49 0.50
C ARG A 69 7.05 -18.06 -0.64
N VAL A 70 7.42 -19.25 -1.11
CA VAL A 70 6.82 -19.90 -2.29
C VAL A 70 5.31 -20.13 -2.16
N ASP A 71 4.84 -20.38 -0.95
CA ASP A 71 3.42 -20.68 -0.67
C ASP A 71 2.58 -19.42 -0.32
N GLU A 72 3.15 -18.24 -0.44
CA GLU A 72 2.42 -17.00 -0.15
C GLU A 72 1.56 -16.59 -1.34
N HIS A 73 0.26 -16.47 -1.08
CA HIS A 73 -0.70 -15.94 -2.03
C HIS A 73 -0.83 -14.43 -1.91
N THR A 74 -0.90 -13.78 -3.04
CA THR A 74 -1.14 -12.35 -3.14
C THR A 74 -2.60 -12.06 -3.45
N MET A 75 -3.00 -10.80 -3.28
CA MET A 75 -4.31 -10.32 -3.70
C MET A 75 -4.61 -10.69 -5.17
N GLY A 76 -3.59 -10.69 -6.04
CA GLY A 76 -3.73 -11.09 -7.44
C GLY A 76 -4.15 -12.55 -7.61
N ASP A 77 -3.65 -13.43 -6.78
CA ASP A 77 -3.98 -14.86 -6.84
C ASP A 77 -5.44 -15.13 -6.46
N PHE A 78 -5.99 -14.34 -5.55
CA PHE A 78 -7.41 -14.41 -5.16
C PHE A 78 -8.33 -13.73 -6.17
N LEU A 79 -7.90 -12.65 -6.81
CA LEU A 79 -8.75 -11.90 -7.75
C LEU A 79 -8.80 -12.54 -9.15
N ARG A 80 -7.72 -13.18 -9.59
CA ARG A 80 -7.65 -13.78 -10.94
C ARG A 80 -8.74 -14.84 -11.19
N PRO A 81 -9.02 -15.79 -10.28
CA PRO A 81 -10.11 -16.75 -10.46
C PRO A 81 -11.51 -16.12 -10.53
N LEU A 82 -11.65 -14.90 -10.00
CA LEU A 82 -12.90 -14.13 -10.04
C LEU A 82 -13.08 -13.33 -11.34
N GLY A 83 -12.18 -13.51 -12.32
CA GLY A 83 -12.24 -12.84 -13.61
C GLY A 83 -11.58 -11.47 -13.67
N TYR A 84 -10.92 -11.04 -12.61
CA TYR A 84 -10.17 -9.78 -12.63
C TYR A 84 -8.89 -9.91 -13.45
N ARG A 85 -8.61 -8.88 -14.22
CA ARG A 85 -7.33 -8.77 -14.92
C ARG A 85 -6.28 -8.25 -13.97
N VAL A 86 -5.27 -9.08 -13.70
CA VAL A 86 -4.17 -8.77 -12.79
C VAL A 86 -2.89 -8.67 -13.61
N GLY A 87 -2.25 -7.50 -13.58
CA GLY A 87 -0.99 -7.18 -14.25
C GLY A 87 0.12 -6.87 -13.27
#